data_4de4f43923468da43f86bde6b6c7216f
#
_entry.id   4de4f43923468da43f86bde6b6c7216f
#
_cell.length_a   1.000
_cell.length_b   1.000
_cell.length_c   1.000
_cell.angle_alpha   90.00
_cell.angle_beta   90.00
_cell.angle_gamma   90.00
#
_symmetry.space_group_name_H-M   'P 1'
#
loop_
_entity.id
_entity.type
_entity.pdbx_description
1 polymer ?
#
loop_
_entity_poly.entity_id
_entity_poly.type
_entity_poly.pdbx_seq_one_letter_code
_entity_poly.pdbx_strand_id
1 'polypeptide(L)'
;MLRGLVLAFDTATPVATSALVRDGEVLGERSSRASTVLADAEELLRDAGLRPGNLDALVVGTGPGSFTGIRIGLAAARGVALALGLPVAGVSTLAALAAGAPEGALPVIDAQRREVFTFRDGVPVAIRPGELDFEPGAVLVGDGAVRYRPQLEGAGAEIPPDGDLVHLPRARFHAVLAKHAGDADLVEPIYVRLPDAEKAAA
;
A
#
# COMPACT_ATOMS: atom_id res chain seq x y z
N MET A 1 11.26 11.84 -4.19
CA MET A 1 9.88 12.30 -3.94
C MET A 1 9.43 13.17 -5.10
N LEU A 2 8.20 13.00 -5.55
CA LEU A 2 7.58 13.84 -6.58
C LEU A 2 7.36 15.26 -6.04
N ARG A 3 7.40 16.26 -6.94
CA ARG A 3 7.10 17.65 -6.61
C ARG A 3 5.67 18.01 -7.03
N GLY A 4 5.13 19.10 -6.45
CA GLY A 4 3.78 19.57 -6.71
C GLY A 4 2.72 18.86 -5.86
N LEU A 5 1.48 18.94 -6.32
CA LEU A 5 0.31 18.36 -5.63
C LEU A 5 0.08 16.92 -6.11
N VAL A 6 0.24 15.98 -5.21
CA VAL A 6 0.15 14.54 -5.48
C VAL A 6 -1.03 13.95 -4.71
N LEU A 7 -1.88 13.21 -5.40
CA LEU A 7 -2.86 12.32 -4.79
C LEU A 7 -2.30 10.90 -4.76
N ALA A 8 -2.13 10.34 -3.57
CA ALA A 8 -1.68 8.97 -3.37
C ALA A 8 -2.79 8.12 -2.78
N PHE A 9 -2.88 6.84 -3.16
CA PHE A 9 -3.78 5.87 -2.54
C PHE A 9 -3.30 4.44 -2.68
N ASP A 10 -3.72 3.60 -1.74
CA ASP A 10 -3.51 2.15 -1.76
C ASP A 10 -4.79 1.42 -1.39
N THR A 11 -5.09 0.36 -2.11
CA THR A 11 -6.28 -0.48 -1.95
C THR A 11 -5.93 -1.97 -1.83
N ALA A 12 -4.65 -2.28 -1.65
CA ALA A 12 -4.14 -3.65 -1.63
C ALA A 12 -4.44 -4.41 -0.33
N THR A 13 -4.78 -3.70 0.75
CA THR A 13 -5.15 -4.28 2.06
C THR A 13 -6.64 -4.06 2.34
N PRO A 14 -7.23 -4.72 3.39
CA PRO A 14 -8.63 -4.55 3.74
C PRO A 14 -9.04 -3.10 4.04
N VAL A 15 -8.11 -2.31 4.56
CA VAL A 15 -8.27 -0.87 4.75
C VAL A 15 -7.55 -0.16 3.60
N ALA A 16 -8.30 0.54 2.77
CA ALA A 16 -7.74 1.44 1.77
C ALA A 16 -7.29 2.74 2.43
N THR A 17 -6.22 3.31 1.91
CA THR A 17 -5.69 4.60 2.38
C THR A 17 -5.56 5.57 1.22
N SER A 18 -5.80 6.86 1.47
CA SER A 18 -5.60 7.94 0.51
C SER A 18 -4.98 9.16 1.19
N ALA A 19 -4.14 9.90 0.48
CA ALA A 19 -3.49 11.11 0.99
C ALA A 19 -3.32 12.14 -0.12
N LEU A 20 -3.50 13.40 0.23
CA LEU A 20 -3.17 14.55 -0.59
C LEU A 20 -1.89 15.17 -0.04
N VAL A 21 -0.85 15.25 -0.86
CA VAL A 21 0.49 15.68 -0.46
C VAL A 21 0.99 16.75 -1.41
N ARG A 22 1.53 17.86 -0.89
CA ARG A 22 2.15 18.92 -1.67
C ARG A 22 3.60 19.11 -1.25
N ASP A 23 4.53 18.89 -2.16
CA ASP A 23 5.97 19.05 -1.91
C ASP A 23 6.47 18.38 -0.61
N GLY A 24 5.86 17.23 -0.25
CA GLY A 24 6.17 16.47 0.95
C GLY A 24 5.31 16.82 2.17
N GLU A 25 4.57 17.90 2.16
CA GLU A 25 3.60 18.25 3.18
C GLU A 25 2.28 17.49 2.96
N VAL A 26 1.78 16.84 4.00
CA VAL A 26 0.49 16.13 3.96
C VAL A 26 -0.63 17.10 4.24
N LEU A 27 -1.45 17.42 3.22
CA LEU A 27 -2.62 18.29 3.35
C LEU A 27 -3.81 17.56 3.95
N GLY A 28 -3.90 16.24 3.77
CA GLY A 28 -4.94 15.41 4.34
C GLY A 28 -4.68 13.92 4.08
N GLU A 29 -5.26 13.08 4.92
CA GLU A 29 -5.18 11.62 4.79
C GLU A 29 -6.48 10.97 5.27
N ARG A 30 -6.89 9.89 4.62
CA ARG A 30 -8.11 9.13 4.94
C ARG A 30 -7.85 7.64 4.89
N SER A 31 -8.64 6.92 5.67
CA SER A 31 -8.70 5.46 5.66
C SER A 31 -10.15 5.02 5.42
N SER A 32 -10.36 4.09 4.49
CA SER A 32 -11.70 3.70 4.05
C SER A 32 -11.72 2.28 3.45
N ARG A 33 -12.55 2.07 2.45
CA ARG A 33 -12.61 0.84 1.65
C ARG A 33 -12.15 1.11 0.22
N ALA A 34 -11.65 0.11 -0.46
CA ALA A 34 -11.24 0.22 -1.86
C ALA A 34 -12.34 0.79 -2.78
N SER A 35 -13.63 0.50 -2.49
CA SER A 35 -14.77 0.99 -3.28
C SER A 35 -15.04 2.49 -3.15
N THR A 36 -14.52 3.16 -2.12
CA THR A 36 -14.75 4.58 -1.84
C THR A 36 -13.52 5.46 -2.09
N VAL A 37 -12.40 4.89 -2.57
CA VAL A 37 -11.14 5.60 -2.74
C VAL A 37 -11.24 6.88 -3.58
N LEU A 38 -12.09 6.91 -4.60
CA LEU A 38 -12.32 8.11 -5.42
C LEU A 38 -13.15 9.17 -4.69
N ALA A 39 -14.13 8.76 -3.87
CA ALA A 39 -14.89 9.68 -3.03
C ALA A 39 -13.98 10.31 -1.96
N ASP A 40 -13.09 9.52 -1.35
CA ASP A 40 -12.09 10.03 -0.41
C ASP A 40 -11.15 11.05 -1.07
N ALA A 41 -10.73 10.78 -2.31
CA ALA A 41 -9.90 11.71 -3.10
C ALA A 41 -10.61 13.04 -3.36
N GLU A 42 -11.91 12.99 -3.71
CA GLU A 42 -12.73 14.19 -3.91
C GLU A 42 -12.88 14.99 -2.60
N GLU A 43 -13.13 14.30 -1.49
CA GLU A 43 -13.23 14.93 -0.18
C GLU A 43 -11.91 15.56 0.27
N LEU A 44 -10.77 14.89 0.08
CA LEU A 44 -9.45 15.45 0.39
C LEU A 44 -9.17 16.73 -0.38
N LEU A 45 -9.49 16.77 -1.68
CA LEU A 45 -9.34 17.94 -2.50
C LEU A 45 -10.27 19.07 -2.02
N ARG A 46 -11.54 18.77 -1.76
CA ARG A 46 -12.54 19.75 -1.28
C ARG A 46 -12.11 20.36 0.06
N ASP A 47 -11.67 19.54 1.02
CA ASP A 47 -11.24 20.00 2.34
C ASP A 47 -9.99 20.89 2.26
N ALA A 48 -9.13 20.65 1.28
CA ALA A 48 -7.98 21.49 0.99
C ALA A 48 -8.32 22.73 0.13
N GLY A 49 -9.58 22.93 -0.27
CA GLY A 49 -10.00 24.03 -1.16
C GLY A 49 -9.47 23.88 -2.60
N LEU A 50 -9.18 22.65 -3.03
CA LEU A 50 -8.59 22.33 -4.32
C LEU A 50 -9.57 21.57 -5.23
N ARG A 51 -9.21 21.47 -6.51
CA ARG A 51 -9.98 20.77 -7.55
C ARG A 51 -9.10 19.70 -8.21
N PRO A 52 -9.68 18.69 -8.85
CA PRO A 52 -8.92 17.63 -9.55
C PRO A 52 -7.88 18.18 -10.54
N GLY A 53 -8.19 19.26 -11.25
CA GLY A 53 -7.25 19.92 -12.19
C GLY A 53 -6.05 20.62 -11.54
N ASN A 54 -5.96 20.66 -10.21
CA ASN A 54 -4.77 21.16 -9.50
C ASN A 54 -3.73 20.07 -9.23
N LEU A 55 -4.07 18.78 -9.47
CA LEU A 55 -3.15 17.66 -9.29
C LEU A 55 -2.04 17.69 -10.35
N ASP A 56 -0.82 17.38 -9.92
CA ASP A 56 0.35 17.26 -10.79
C ASP A 56 0.70 15.80 -11.09
N ALA A 57 0.37 14.88 -10.19
CA ALA A 57 0.62 13.44 -10.37
C ALA A 57 -0.27 12.59 -9.47
N LEU A 58 -0.36 11.30 -9.80
CA LEU A 58 -0.97 10.25 -8.98
C LEU A 58 0.10 9.27 -8.51
N VAL A 59 -0.14 8.69 -7.32
CA VAL A 59 0.65 7.58 -6.79
C VAL A 59 -0.29 6.47 -6.36
N VAL A 60 -0.04 5.25 -6.80
CA VAL A 60 -0.89 4.10 -6.48
C VAL A 60 -0.09 2.95 -5.88
N GLY A 61 -0.67 2.31 -4.85
CA GLY A 61 -0.15 1.06 -4.30
C GLY A 61 -0.24 -0.07 -5.32
N THR A 62 0.89 -0.71 -5.59
CA THR A 62 0.98 -1.82 -6.57
C THR A 62 0.91 -3.20 -5.94
N GLY A 63 0.75 -3.29 -4.61
CA GLY A 63 0.80 -4.54 -3.87
C GLY A 63 2.21 -4.86 -3.33
N PRO A 64 2.45 -6.08 -2.88
CA PRO A 64 1.52 -7.21 -2.88
C PRO A 64 0.36 -7.04 -1.90
N GLY A 65 -0.72 -7.78 -2.13
CA GLY A 65 -1.93 -7.74 -1.32
C GLY A 65 -3.11 -8.41 -2.00
N SER A 66 -4.33 -7.94 -1.70
CA SER A 66 -5.57 -8.40 -2.33
C SER A 66 -5.55 -8.18 -3.84
N PHE A 67 -5.71 -9.25 -4.61
CA PHE A 67 -5.78 -9.20 -6.07
C PHE A 67 -6.87 -8.25 -6.60
N THR A 68 -8.05 -8.30 -6.01
CA THR A 68 -9.16 -7.40 -6.35
C THR A 68 -8.85 -5.97 -5.93
N GLY A 69 -8.30 -5.78 -4.73
CA GLY A 69 -7.94 -4.47 -4.22
C GLY A 69 -6.92 -3.77 -5.13
N ILE A 70 -5.82 -4.42 -5.46
CA ILE A 70 -4.78 -3.88 -6.36
C ILE A 70 -5.38 -3.44 -7.70
N ARG A 71 -6.26 -4.27 -8.30
CA ARG A 71 -6.91 -3.93 -9.57
C ARG A 71 -7.84 -2.74 -9.47
N ILE A 72 -8.59 -2.59 -8.38
CA ILE A 72 -9.44 -1.42 -8.13
C ILE A 72 -8.57 -0.16 -8.10
N GLY A 73 -7.47 -0.17 -7.33
CA GLY A 73 -6.56 0.97 -7.25
C GLY A 73 -5.95 1.34 -8.60
N LEU A 74 -5.39 0.37 -9.31
CA LEU A 74 -4.80 0.60 -10.64
C LEU A 74 -5.83 1.11 -11.66
N ALA A 75 -7.04 0.55 -11.68
CA ALA A 75 -8.10 1.02 -12.57
C ALA A 75 -8.53 2.45 -12.23
N ALA A 76 -8.67 2.78 -10.94
CA ALA A 76 -8.97 4.13 -10.49
C ALA A 76 -7.87 5.13 -10.90
N ALA A 77 -6.59 4.77 -10.68
CA ALA A 77 -5.45 5.60 -11.06
C ALA A 77 -5.42 5.86 -12.57
N ARG A 78 -5.56 4.81 -13.38
CA ARG A 78 -5.59 4.92 -14.86
C ARG A 78 -6.76 5.76 -15.35
N GLY A 79 -7.96 5.57 -14.78
CA GLY A 79 -9.14 6.36 -15.13
C GLY A 79 -8.97 7.84 -14.84
N VAL A 80 -8.47 8.20 -13.66
CA VAL A 80 -8.21 9.59 -13.28
C VAL A 80 -7.06 10.18 -14.12
N ALA A 81 -5.98 9.42 -14.33
CA ALA A 81 -4.84 9.84 -15.16
C ALA A 81 -5.27 10.15 -16.58
N LEU A 82 -6.09 9.28 -17.18
CA LEU A 82 -6.62 9.50 -18.55
C LEU A 82 -7.51 10.75 -18.61
N ALA A 83 -8.39 10.93 -17.63
CA ALA A 83 -9.32 12.07 -17.61
C ALA A 83 -8.62 13.42 -17.41
N LEU A 84 -7.52 13.44 -16.67
CA LEU A 84 -6.83 14.69 -16.28
C LEU A 84 -5.48 14.89 -16.99
N GLY A 85 -5.00 13.92 -17.76
CA GLY A 85 -3.69 13.96 -18.41
C GLY A 85 -2.52 13.88 -17.42
N LEU A 86 -2.68 13.13 -16.32
CA LEU A 86 -1.70 13.08 -15.23
C LEU A 86 -0.74 11.90 -15.36
N PRO A 87 0.53 12.06 -14.99
CA PRO A 87 1.46 10.96 -14.81
C PRO A 87 1.14 10.17 -13.53
N VAL A 88 1.46 8.86 -13.54
CA VAL A 88 1.24 7.93 -12.42
C VAL A 88 2.54 7.28 -12.00
N ALA A 89 2.73 7.15 -10.68
CA ALA A 89 3.79 6.34 -10.08
C ALA A 89 3.19 5.13 -9.34
N GLY A 90 3.80 3.96 -9.50
CA GLY A 90 3.51 2.78 -8.71
C GLY A 90 4.47 2.65 -7.54
N VAL A 91 3.96 2.29 -6.36
CA VAL A 91 4.78 2.06 -5.15
C VAL A 91 4.35 0.77 -4.47
N SER A 92 5.32 -0.02 -4.04
CA SER A 92 5.06 -1.27 -3.30
C SER A 92 4.31 -1.00 -2.00
N THR A 93 3.22 -1.72 -1.77
CA THR A 93 2.44 -1.69 -0.52
C THR A 93 3.30 -2.11 0.68
N LEU A 94 4.15 -3.13 0.54
CA LEU A 94 5.10 -3.53 1.58
C LEU A 94 6.12 -2.43 1.89
N ALA A 95 6.63 -1.75 0.86
CA ALA A 95 7.59 -0.67 1.05
C ALA A 95 6.96 0.53 1.78
N ALA A 96 5.71 0.88 1.43
CA ALA A 96 4.99 1.95 2.11
C ALA A 96 4.64 1.59 3.57
N LEU A 97 4.29 0.34 3.83
CA LEU A 97 4.08 -0.18 5.19
C LEU A 97 5.36 -0.06 6.03
N ALA A 98 6.50 -0.52 5.49
CA ALA A 98 7.80 -0.42 6.15
C ALA A 98 8.21 1.05 6.41
N ALA A 99 7.97 1.94 5.44
CA ALA A 99 8.30 3.36 5.58
C ALA A 99 7.47 4.09 6.66
N GLY A 100 6.30 3.55 7.01
CA GLY A 100 5.42 4.06 8.07
C GLY A 100 5.70 3.50 9.45
N ALA A 101 6.63 2.56 9.56
CA ALA A 101 6.95 1.82 10.77
C ALA A 101 8.30 2.29 11.39
N PRO A 102 8.61 1.87 12.62
CA PRO A 102 9.94 2.06 13.19
C PRO A 102 11.05 1.49 12.31
N GLU A 103 12.23 2.07 12.37
CA GLU A 103 13.39 1.59 11.61
C GLU A 103 13.69 0.12 11.92
N GLY A 104 13.88 -0.68 10.89
CA GLY A 104 14.11 -2.13 11.01
C GLY A 104 12.85 -2.97 11.20
N ALA A 105 11.66 -2.39 11.30
CA ALA A 105 10.43 -3.15 11.39
C ALA A 105 10.17 -3.99 10.12
N LEU A 106 9.72 -5.23 10.31
CA LEU A 106 9.39 -6.14 9.22
C LEU A 106 7.92 -5.97 8.79
N PRO A 107 7.65 -5.59 7.53
CA PRO A 107 6.28 -5.48 7.03
C PRO A 107 5.71 -6.87 6.72
N VAL A 108 4.50 -7.15 7.22
CA VAL A 108 3.81 -8.44 7.10
C VAL A 108 2.36 -8.19 6.70
N ILE A 109 2.00 -8.49 5.45
CA ILE A 109 0.64 -8.34 4.91
C ILE A 109 -0.01 -9.72 4.80
N ASP A 110 -1.28 -9.84 5.17
CA ASP A 110 -2.01 -11.10 5.05
C ASP A 110 -2.16 -11.49 3.57
N ALA A 111 -1.56 -12.60 3.21
CA ALA A 111 -1.62 -13.15 1.86
C ALA A 111 -2.78 -14.16 1.69
N GLN A 112 -3.67 -14.29 2.67
CA GLN A 112 -4.69 -15.34 2.75
C GLN A 112 -4.07 -16.76 2.76
N ARG A 113 -4.88 -17.82 2.84
CA ARG A 113 -4.44 -19.22 2.76
C ARG A 113 -3.37 -19.61 3.78
N ARG A 114 -3.32 -18.95 4.94
CA ARG A 114 -2.32 -19.14 6.00
C ARG A 114 -0.92 -18.77 5.57
N GLU A 115 -0.79 -17.77 4.68
CA GLU A 115 0.48 -17.18 4.25
C GLU A 115 0.46 -15.67 4.47
N VAL A 116 1.65 -15.08 4.43
CA VAL A 116 1.88 -13.64 4.53
C VAL A 116 2.81 -13.18 3.42
N PHE A 117 2.62 -11.94 2.97
CA PHE A 117 3.59 -11.25 2.14
C PHE A 117 4.56 -10.49 3.03
N THR A 118 5.84 -10.62 2.72
CA THR A 118 6.93 -9.89 3.37
C THR A 118 8.09 -9.71 2.40
N PHE A 119 9.19 -9.09 2.84
CA PHE A 119 10.44 -9.08 2.10
C PHE A 119 11.37 -10.19 2.57
N ARG A 120 12.04 -10.85 1.61
CA ARG A 120 13.22 -11.69 1.82
C ARG A 120 14.30 -11.20 0.86
N ASP A 121 15.44 -10.78 1.39
CA ASP A 121 16.55 -10.20 0.59
C ASP A 121 16.09 -9.02 -0.31
N GLY A 122 15.16 -8.20 0.19
CA GLY A 122 14.61 -7.07 -0.54
C GLY A 122 13.57 -7.43 -1.62
N VAL A 123 13.24 -8.72 -1.78
CA VAL A 123 12.25 -9.20 -2.77
C VAL A 123 10.95 -9.58 -2.06
N PRO A 124 9.77 -9.17 -2.57
CA PRO A 124 8.50 -9.61 -2.03
C PRO A 124 8.31 -11.12 -2.19
N VAL A 125 7.97 -11.80 -1.10
CA VAL A 125 7.68 -13.25 -1.07
C VAL A 125 6.36 -13.53 -0.37
N ALA A 126 5.77 -14.71 -0.67
CA ALA A 126 4.62 -15.25 0.05
C ALA A 126 5.09 -16.52 0.79
N ILE A 127 4.99 -16.51 2.11
CA ILE A 127 5.48 -17.59 2.98
C ILE A 127 4.51 -17.84 4.13
N ARG A 128 4.63 -18.96 4.81
CA ARG A 128 3.87 -19.22 6.04
C ARG A 128 4.40 -18.34 7.17
N PRO A 129 3.54 -17.90 8.12
CA PRO A 129 3.99 -17.08 9.26
C PRO A 129 5.14 -17.72 10.06
N GLY A 130 5.17 -19.06 10.17
CA GLY A 130 6.26 -19.77 10.86
C GLY A 130 7.58 -19.87 10.09
N GLU A 131 7.60 -19.41 8.84
CA GLU A 131 8.80 -19.36 7.97
C GLU A 131 9.39 -17.94 7.88
N LEU A 132 8.79 -16.98 8.63
CA LEU A 132 9.35 -15.65 8.78
C LEU A 132 10.67 -15.74 9.53
N ASP A 133 11.69 -15.12 8.95
CA ASP A 133 13.02 -15.02 9.55
C ASP A 133 13.18 -13.63 10.19
N PHE A 134 13.35 -13.60 11.51
CA PHE A 134 13.55 -12.39 12.28
C PHE A 134 14.21 -12.70 13.63
N GLU A 135 14.97 -11.74 14.15
CA GLU A 135 15.58 -11.85 15.47
C GLU A 135 14.55 -11.65 16.59
N PRO A 136 14.69 -12.29 17.76
CA PRO A 136 13.85 -12.02 18.92
C PRO A 136 13.82 -10.52 19.26
N GLY A 137 12.61 -9.99 19.52
CA GLY A 137 12.37 -8.57 19.73
C GLY A 137 12.18 -7.75 18.45
N ALA A 138 12.22 -8.37 17.25
CA ALA A 138 11.91 -7.66 16.03
C ALA A 138 10.47 -7.16 16.00
N VAL A 139 10.28 -5.91 15.59
CA VAL A 139 8.95 -5.30 15.44
C VAL A 139 8.34 -5.73 14.11
N LEU A 140 7.17 -6.37 14.16
CA LEU A 140 6.42 -6.77 12.97
C LEU A 140 5.15 -5.91 12.84
N VAL A 141 4.91 -5.38 11.62
CA VAL A 141 3.79 -4.47 11.35
C VAL A 141 2.95 -4.95 10.15
N GLY A 142 1.70 -4.54 10.11
CA GLY A 142 0.77 -4.89 9.04
C GLY A 142 -0.37 -5.79 9.50
N ASP A 143 -1.38 -5.96 8.66
CA ASP A 143 -2.56 -6.77 8.95
C ASP A 143 -2.25 -8.26 9.08
N GLY A 144 -1.20 -8.74 8.41
CA GLY A 144 -0.68 -10.09 8.58
C GLY A 144 -0.03 -10.30 9.95
N ALA A 145 0.72 -9.31 10.46
CA ALA A 145 1.28 -9.38 11.82
C ALA A 145 0.17 -9.44 12.88
N VAL A 146 -0.85 -8.58 12.75
CA VAL A 146 -2.04 -8.59 13.64
C VAL A 146 -2.76 -9.93 13.58
N ARG A 147 -3.03 -10.45 12.37
CA ARG A 147 -3.76 -11.70 12.17
C ARG A 147 -3.08 -12.90 12.81
N TYR A 148 -1.76 -12.97 12.73
CA TYR A 148 -0.97 -14.11 13.21
C TYR A 148 -0.23 -13.81 14.51
N ARG A 149 -0.66 -12.75 15.25
CA ARG A 149 -0.05 -12.28 16.51
C ARG A 149 0.34 -13.39 17.48
N PRO A 150 -0.57 -14.31 17.90
CA PRO A 150 -0.21 -15.31 18.90
C PRO A 150 0.96 -16.20 18.46
N GLN A 151 1.04 -16.53 17.17
CA GLN A 151 2.11 -17.35 16.62
C GLN A 151 3.43 -16.57 16.54
N LEU A 152 3.38 -15.31 16.10
CA LEU A 152 4.57 -14.48 15.89
C LEU A 152 5.16 -13.99 17.22
N GLU A 153 4.33 -13.59 18.17
CA GLU A 153 4.78 -13.24 19.54
C GLU A 153 5.33 -14.48 20.25
N GLY A 154 4.73 -15.66 20.06
CA GLY A 154 5.25 -16.93 20.55
C GLY A 154 6.62 -17.29 19.97
N ALA A 155 6.98 -16.77 18.82
CA ALA A 155 8.31 -16.88 18.18
C ALA A 155 9.27 -15.75 18.58
N GLY A 156 8.84 -14.81 19.44
CA GLY A 156 9.68 -13.72 19.97
C GLY A 156 9.53 -12.38 19.26
N ALA A 157 8.55 -12.21 18.37
CA ALA A 157 8.28 -10.92 17.73
C ALA A 157 7.61 -9.94 18.69
N GLU A 158 7.80 -8.64 18.45
CA GLU A 158 7.03 -7.56 19.05
C GLU A 158 6.04 -7.01 18.03
N ILE A 159 4.73 -6.98 18.38
CA ILE A 159 3.68 -6.50 17.50
C ILE A 159 2.94 -5.35 18.16
N PRO A 160 2.97 -4.13 17.60
CA PRO A 160 2.22 -2.99 18.13
C PRO A 160 0.72 -3.29 18.32
N PRO A 161 -0.03 -2.49 19.12
CA PRO A 161 -1.47 -2.68 19.32
C PRO A 161 -2.23 -2.74 17.99
N ASP A 162 -3.26 -3.61 17.88
CA ASP A 162 -4.00 -3.88 16.62
C ASP A 162 -4.57 -2.63 15.93
N GLY A 163 -4.94 -1.61 16.70
CA GLY A 163 -5.47 -0.35 16.17
C GLY A 163 -4.42 0.69 15.80
N ASP A 164 -3.13 0.39 15.94
CA ASP A 164 -2.08 1.34 15.61
C ASP A 164 -1.99 1.55 14.10
N LEU A 165 -1.79 2.82 13.70
CA LEU A 165 -1.66 3.21 12.29
C LEU A 165 -0.42 2.63 11.61
N VAL A 166 0.56 2.13 12.36
CA VAL A 166 1.74 1.45 11.81
C VAL A 166 1.39 0.16 11.08
N HIS A 167 0.20 -0.41 11.33
CA HIS A 167 -0.29 -1.58 10.61
C HIS A 167 -0.91 -1.27 9.24
N LEU A 168 -1.06 0.02 8.89
CA LEU A 168 -1.63 0.44 7.61
C LEU A 168 -0.55 0.88 6.62
N PRO A 169 -0.59 0.45 5.35
CA PRO A 169 0.23 1.01 4.29
C PRO A 169 -0.31 2.40 3.91
N ARG A 170 -0.01 3.39 4.76
CA ARG A 170 -0.57 4.73 4.64
C ARG A 170 -0.13 5.42 3.36
N ALA A 171 -1.08 6.04 2.66
CA ALA A 171 -0.88 6.63 1.34
C ALA A 171 0.17 7.75 1.32
N ARG A 172 0.36 8.48 2.42
CA ARG A 172 1.44 9.47 2.54
C ARG A 172 2.82 8.88 2.29
N PHE A 173 3.07 7.65 2.71
CA PHE A 173 4.36 7.01 2.50
C PHE A 173 4.55 6.55 1.07
N HIS A 174 3.47 6.21 0.35
CA HIS A 174 3.53 6.01 -1.09
C HIS A 174 3.99 7.30 -1.80
N ALA A 175 3.41 8.45 -1.45
CA ALA A 175 3.83 9.74 -2.01
C ALA A 175 5.31 10.05 -1.73
N VAL A 176 5.80 9.76 -0.51
CA VAL A 176 7.21 9.96 -0.12
C VAL A 176 8.17 9.06 -0.92
N LEU A 177 7.79 7.80 -1.14
CA LEU A 177 8.61 6.80 -1.83
C LEU A 177 8.61 6.96 -3.35
N ALA A 178 7.60 7.60 -3.92
CA ALA A 178 7.49 7.80 -5.35
C ALA A 178 8.61 8.76 -5.86
N LYS A 179 9.44 8.27 -6.78
CA LYS A 179 10.57 9.02 -7.35
C LYS A 179 10.28 9.54 -8.75
N HIS A 180 9.58 8.74 -9.56
CA HIS A 180 9.27 9.01 -10.95
C HIS A 180 7.81 8.67 -11.21
N ALA A 181 7.12 9.52 -11.94
CA ALA A 181 5.79 9.26 -12.47
C ALA A 181 5.84 9.34 -14.00
N GLY A 182 5.08 8.52 -14.66
CA GLY A 182 5.06 8.42 -16.12
C GLY A 182 3.70 7.93 -16.62
N ASP A 183 3.71 7.22 -17.75
CA ASP A 183 2.50 6.67 -18.32
C ASP A 183 1.82 5.68 -17.35
N ALA A 184 0.53 5.89 -17.11
CA ALA A 184 -0.27 5.08 -16.23
C ALA A 184 -0.35 3.59 -16.67
N ASP A 185 -0.25 3.32 -17.96
CA ASP A 185 -0.30 1.96 -18.52
C ASP A 185 0.96 1.15 -18.20
N LEU A 186 2.07 1.82 -17.90
CA LEU A 186 3.33 1.19 -17.50
C LEU A 186 3.38 0.83 -16.01
N VAL A 187 2.39 1.25 -15.21
CA VAL A 187 2.32 0.87 -13.79
C VAL A 187 1.74 -0.52 -13.67
N GLU A 188 2.59 -1.48 -13.28
CA GLU A 188 2.23 -2.89 -13.17
C GLU A 188 2.01 -3.31 -11.70
N PRO A 189 1.07 -4.26 -11.46
CA PRO A 189 0.86 -4.84 -10.15
C PRO A 189 2.00 -5.78 -9.75
N ILE A 190 2.34 -5.83 -8.47
CA ILE A 190 3.27 -6.81 -7.90
C ILE A 190 2.47 -8.06 -7.51
N TYR A 191 2.41 -9.03 -8.42
CA TYR A 191 1.82 -10.33 -8.15
C TYR A 191 2.91 -11.32 -7.69
N VAL A 192 2.98 -11.57 -6.38
CA VAL A 192 3.89 -12.57 -5.80
C VAL A 192 3.40 -13.99 -6.05
N ARG A 193 2.08 -14.14 -6.32
CA ARG A 193 1.45 -15.39 -6.72
C ARG A 193 0.62 -15.21 -7.98
N LEU A 194 0.58 -16.24 -8.81
CA LEU A 194 -0.35 -16.29 -9.93
C LEU A 194 -1.80 -16.40 -9.41
N PRO A 195 -2.77 -15.77 -10.08
CA PRO A 195 -4.18 -15.94 -9.80
C PRO A 195 -4.60 -17.42 -9.87
N ASP A 196 -5.60 -17.81 -9.07
CA ASP A 196 -6.07 -19.19 -9.05
C ASP A 196 -6.63 -19.68 -10.40
N ALA A 197 -7.18 -18.79 -11.18
CA ALA A 197 -7.68 -19.10 -12.52
C ALA A 197 -6.55 -19.54 -13.50
N GLU A 198 -5.33 -19.06 -13.29
CA GLU A 198 -4.18 -19.44 -14.13
C GLU A 198 -3.52 -20.75 -13.67
N LYS A 199 -3.66 -21.10 -12.37
CA LYS A 199 -3.18 -22.39 -11.85
C LYS A 199 -4.04 -23.58 -12.29
N ALA A 200 -5.31 -23.34 -12.62
CA ALA A 200 -6.23 -24.37 -13.10
C ALA A 200 -6.07 -24.68 -14.61
N ALA A 201 -5.31 -23.86 -15.33
CA ALA A 201 -5.08 -23.97 -16.77
C ALA A 201 -3.69 -24.51 -17.15
N ALA A 202 -2.83 -24.79 -16.15
CA ALA A 202 -1.50 -25.37 -16.27
C ALA A 202 -1.47 -26.80 -15.69
#